data_acf85e9c240a786f08499f5fc70b3cc1
#
_entry.id   acf85e9c240a786f08499f5fc70b3cc1
#
_cell.length_a   1.000
_cell.length_b   1.000
_cell.length_c   1.000
_cell.angle_alpha   90.00
_cell.angle_beta   90.00
_cell.angle_gamma   90.00
#
_symmetry.space_group_name_H-M   'P 1'
#
loop_
_entity.id
_entity.type
_entity.pdbx_description
1 polymer ?
#
loop_
_entity_poly.entity_id
_entity_poly.type
_entity_poly.pdbx_seq_one_letter_code
_entity_poly.pdbx_strand_id
1 'polypeptide(L)'
;MIGILGGMGTQAGLDFSTKLAKLYRGKLDQKYPLFLLYNKSNVPKRLAQKKSYKRVLKSLLEGCLFLQKNKCKFIAIPCNTAHHWYKDLNKKLRIPIISMPNEVFNYTKKNCSHKSKIGLLATESTLKTRIY
;
A
#
# COMPACT_ATOMS: atom_id res chain seq x y z
N MET A 1 2.20 -15.88 3.19
CA MET A 1 2.84 -15.07 2.14
C MET A 1 2.26 -13.67 2.17
N ILE A 2 3.09 -12.65 2.01
CA ILE A 2 2.71 -11.24 1.95
C ILE A 2 2.45 -10.88 0.49
N GLY A 3 1.33 -10.22 0.17
CA GLY A 3 1.08 -9.65 -1.15
C GLY A 3 1.51 -8.19 -1.21
N ILE A 4 2.26 -7.80 -2.22
CA ILE A 4 2.68 -6.41 -2.45
C ILE A 4 2.12 -5.97 -3.80
N LEU A 5 1.17 -5.04 -3.79
CA LEU A 5 0.64 -4.43 -5.01
C LEU A 5 1.47 -3.18 -5.36
N GLY A 6 2.46 -3.36 -6.22
CA GLY A 6 3.34 -2.32 -6.74
C GLY A 6 2.83 -1.71 -8.06
N GLY A 7 3.72 -0.98 -8.74
CA GLY A 7 3.47 -0.38 -10.06
C GLY A 7 2.92 1.04 -10.03
N MET A 8 2.80 1.65 -8.85
CA MET A 8 2.21 2.99 -8.66
C MET A 8 3.10 4.00 -7.87
N GLY A 9 4.41 4.15 -8.02
CA GLY A 9 5.32 3.67 -9.03
C GLY A 9 6.03 2.36 -8.70
N THR A 10 6.66 1.88 -9.74
CA THR A 10 7.45 0.65 -9.71
C THR A 10 8.57 0.71 -8.67
N GLN A 11 9.33 1.79 -8.63
CA GLN A 11 10.43 1.96 -7.66
C GLN A 11 9.96 1.90 -6.20
N ALA A 12 8.78 2.43 -5.87
CA ALA A 12 8.23 2.33 -4.52
C ALA A 12 7.93 0.87 -4.12
N GLY A 13 7.46 0.05 -5.07
CA GLY A 13 7.24 -1.38 -4.84
C GLY A 13 8.54 -2.15 -4.63
N LEU A 14 9.56 -1.86 -5.44
CA LEU A 14 10.89 -2.48 -5.33
C LEU A 14 11.59 -2.07 -4.02
N ASP A 15 11.58 -0.78 -3.67
CA ASP A 15 12.15 -0.28 -2.42
C ASP A 15 11.46 -0.89 -1.20
N PHE A 16 10.13 -0.98 -1.21
CA PHE A 16 9.38 -1.64 -0.15
C PHE A 16 9.79 -3.11 0.01
N SER A 17 9.90 -3.85 -1.09
CA SER A 17 10.31 -5.26 -1.08
C SER A 17 11.73 -5.43 -0.56
N THR A 18 12.65 -4.56 -0.96
CA THR A 18 14.04 -4.53 -0.47
C THR A 18 14.08 -4.26 1.03
N LYS A 19 13.32 -3.28 1.52
CA LYS A 19 13.23 -2.97 2.95
C LYS A 19 12.63 -4.13 3.74
N LEU A 20 11.58 -4.77 3.21
CA LEU A 20 10.96 -5.94 3.82
C LEU A 20 11.98 -7.09 3.97
N ALA A 21 12.77 -7.37 2.93
CA ALA A 21 13.82 -8.37 3.01
C ALA A 21 14.90 -8.00 4.04
N LYS A 22 15.32 -6.72 4.10
CA LYS A 22 16.32 -6.24 5.07
C LYS A 22 15.87 -6.27 6.54
N LEU A 23 14.57 -6.37 6.82
CA LEU A 23 14.07 -6.53 8.20
C LEU A 23 14.47 -7.88 8.80
N TYR A 24 14.65 -8.90 7.96
CA TYR A 24 15.19 -10.17 8.41
C TYR A 24 16.72 -10.10 8.44
N ARG A 25 17.29 -10.34 9.62
CA ARG A 25 18.75 -10.27 9.87
C ARG A 25 19.38 -11.65 10.10
N GLY A 26 18.66 -12.71 9.78
CA GLY A 26 19.14 -14.08 9.94
C GLY A 26 20.08 -14.51 8.82
N LYS A 27 20.75 -15.66 9.05
CA LYS A 27 21.72 -16.25 8.09
C LYS A 27 21.09 -17.30 7.15
N LEU A 28 19.83 -17.66 7.38
CA LEU A 28 19.17 -18.74 6.64
C LEU A 28 18.16 -18.19 5.65
N ASP A 29 18.34 -18.47 4.37
CA ASP A 29 17.45 -18.03 3.29
C ASP A 29 16.00 -18.45 3.51
N GLN A 30 15.77 -19.64 4.08
CA GLN A 30 14.44 -20.20 4.37
C GLN A 30 13.65 -19.43 5.43
N LYS A 31 14.29 -18.50 6.13
CA LYS A 31 13.67 -17.66 7.16
C LYS A 31 13.26 -16.27 6.66
N TYR A 32 13.62 -15.93 5.43
CA TYR A 32 13.17 -14.66 4.85
C TYR A 32 11.64 -14.60 4.71
N PRO A 33 11.04 -13.40 4.79
CA PRO A 33 9.60 -13.25 4.64
C PRO A 33 9.16 -13.68 3.24
N LEU A 34 8.24 -14.64 3.16
CA LEU A 34 7.67 -15.06 1.89
C LEU A 34 6.72 -13.97 1.37
N PHE A 35 7.03 -13.36 0.22
CA PHE A 35 6.19 -12.34 -0.39
C PHE A 35 6.05 -12.52 -1.91
N LEU A 36 4.97 -11.96 -2.46
CA LEU A 36 4.71 -11.85 -3.89
C LEU A 36 4.56 -10.37 -4.25
N LEU A 37 5.52 -9.84 -5.01
CA LEU A 37 5.42 -8.50 -5.60
C LEU A 37 4.72 -8.59 -6.95
N TYR A 38 3.51 -8.03 -7.04
CA TYR A 38 2.83 -7.81 -8.31
C TYR A 38 2.99 -6.35 -8.75
N ASN A 39 3.91 -6.11 -9.68
CA ASN A 39 4.17 -4.78 -10.24
C ASN A 39 3.14 -4.45 -11.35
N LYS A 40 1.95 -4.01 -10.96
CA LYS A 40 0.85 -3.64 -11.87
C LYS A 40 1.02 -2.18 -12.34
N SER A 41 1.92 -1.95 -13.30
CA SER A 41 2.25 -0.59 -13.80
C SER A 41 1.13 0.05 -14.63
N ASN A 42 0.15 -0.72 -15.10
CA ASN A 42 -0.98 -0.26 -15.91
C ASN A 42 -2.18 0.26 -15.09
N VAL A 43 -2.02 0.46 -13.78
CA VAL A 43 -3.05 1.15 -12.98
C VAL A 43 -3.17 2.60 -13.46
N PRO A 44 -4.38 3.09 -13.79
CA PRO A 44 -4.57 4.46 -14.25
C PRO A 44 -4.08 5.51 -13.26
N LYS A 45 -3.82 6.73 -13.72
CA LYS A 45 -3.43 7.85 -12.85
C LYS A 45 -4.43 7.99 -11.69
N ARG A 46 -3.91 8.01 -10.45
CA ARG A 46 -4.69 8.11 -9.19
C ARG A 46 -5.07 9.56 -8.92
N LEU A 47 -5.88 10.12 -9.80
CA LEU A 47 -6.39 11.49 -9.65
C LEU A 47 -7.60 11.50 -8.71
N ALA A 48 -7.69 12.52 -7.86
CA ALA A 48 -8.83 12.73 -6.95
C ALA A 48 -10.10 13.24 -7.67
N GLN A 49 -10.38 12.73 -8.87
CA GLN A 49 -11.51 13.12 -9.69
C GLN A 49 -12.58 12.02 -9.73
N LYS A 50 -13.85 12.39 -9.57
CA LYS A 50 -14.98 11.44 -9.60
C LYS A 50 -15.00 10.57 -10.87
N LYS A 51 -14.69 11.15 -12.04
CA LYS A 51 -14.67 10.43 -13.34
C LYS A 51 -13.64 9.28 -13.38
N SER A 52 -12.51 9.40 -12.69
CA SER A 52 -11.47 8.38 -12.67
C SER A 52 -11.64 7.34 -11.56
N TYR A 53 -12.48 7.62 -10.56
CA TYR A 53 -12.60 6.81 -9.34
C TYR A 53 -12.91 5.34 -9.63
N LYS A 54 -14.00 5.07 -10.38
CA LYS A 54 -14.43 3.69 -10.70
C LYS A 54 -13.38 2.92 -11.49
N ARG A 55 -12.70 3.57 -12.45
CA ARG A 55 -11.68 2.94 -13.28
C ARG A 55 -10.44 2.56 -12.47
N VAL A 56 -10.00 3.44 -11.59
CA VAL A 56 -8.87 3.17 -10.69
C VAL A 56 -9.23 2.07 -9.69
N LEU A 57 -10.42 2.15 -9.06
CA LEU A 57 -10.92 1.12 -8.15
C LEU A 57 -10.93 -0.26 -8.80
N LYS A 58 -11.47 -0.38 -10.02
CA LYS A 58 -11.50 -1.64 -10.77
C LYS A 58 -10.08 -2.20 -10.95
N SER A 59 -9.16 -1.37 -11.43
CA SER A 59 -7.77 -1.80 -11.69
C SER A 59 -7.02 -2.20 -10.41
N LEU A 60 -7.21 -1.47 -9.32
CA LEU A 60 -6.64 -1.82 -8.01
C LEU A 60 -7.24 -3.13 -7.50
N LEU A 61 -8.55 -3.29 -7.59
CA LEU A 61 -9.25 -4.50 -7.15
C LEU A 61 -8.77 -5.74 -7.92
N GLU A 62 -8.61 -5.65 -9.24
CA GLU A 62 -8.02 -6.73 -10.06
C GLU A 62 -6.64 -7.15 -9.52
N GLY A 63 -5.78 -6.18 -9.19
CA GLY A 63 -4.46 -6.46 -8.62
C GLY A 63 -4.53 -7.12 -7.24
N CYS A 64 -5.42 -6.65 -6.38
CA CYS A 64 -5.63 -7.22 -5.06
C CYS A 64 -6.21 -8.65 -5.13
N LEU A 65 -7.19 -8.88 -6.02
CA LEU A 65 -7.77 -10.22 -6.24
C LEU A 65 -6.74 -11.21 -6.80
N PHE A 66 -5.83 -10.75 -7.67
CA PHE A 66 -4.71 -11.57 -8.13
C PHE A 66 -3.85 -12.04 -6.95
N LEU A 67 -3.47 -11.13 -6.05
CA LEU A 67 -2.68 -11.48 -4.86
C LEU A 67 -3.45 -12.42 -3.92
N GLN A 68 -4.74 -12.18 -3.70
CA GLN A 68 -5.60 -13.06 -2.90
C GLN A 68 -5.69 -14.47 -3.50
N LYS A 69 -5.90 -14.59 -4.81
CA LYS A 69 -5.94 -15.87 -5.54
C LYS A 69 -4.63 -16.64 -5.40
N ASN A 70 -3.50 -15.94 -5.33
CA ASN A 70 -2.17 -16.52 -5.12
C ASN A 70 -1.84 -16.75 -3.64
N LYS A 71 -2.84 -16.96 -2.79
CA LYS A 71 -2.71 -17.37 -1.38
C LYS A 71 -1.94 -16.37 -0.49
N CYS A 72 -1.91 -15.08 -0.85
CA CYS A 72 -1.46 -14.05 0.07
C CYS A 72 -2.41 -13.95 1.26
N LYS A 73 -1.87 -13.71 2.46
CA LYS A 73 -2.65 -13.60 3.71
C LYS A 73 -3.10 -12.15 3.98
N PHE A 74 -2.37 -11.19 3.48
CA PHE A 74 -2.66 -9.76 3.55
C PHE A 74 -1.93 -9.02 2.42
N ILE A 75 -2.34 -7.79 2.15
CA ILE A 75 -1.82 -6.98 1.04
C ILE A 75 -1.21 -5.68 1.58
N ALA A 76 0.00 -5.35 1.14
CA ALA A 76 0.60 -4.03 1.27
C ALA A 76 0.53 -3.31 -0.08
N ILE A 77 0.18 -2.02 -0.06
CA ILE A 77 0.16 -1.16 -1.25
C ILE A 77 1.11 0.02 -1.01
N PRO A 78 2.37 -0.02 -1.47
CA PRO A 78 3.33 1.06 -1.27
C PRO A 78 3.03 2.26 -2.18
N CYS A 79 1.86 2.84 -2.01
CA CYS A 79 1.38 4.02 -2.74
C CYS A 79 0.39 4.79 -1.86
N ASN A 80 0.76 5.99 -1.41
CA ASN A 80 -0.10 6.83 -0.56
C ASN A 80 -1.47 7.06 -1.21
N THR A 81 -1.51 7.63 -2.42
CA THR A 81 -2.75 7.99 -3.10
C THR A 81 -3.70 6.80 -3.31
N ALA A 82 -3.19 5.57 -3.45
CA ALA A 82 -4.03 4.38 -3.61
C ALA A 82 -4.91 4.10 -2.38
N HIS A 83 -4.52 4.60 -1.19
CA HIS A 83 -5.30 4.45 0.03
C HIS A 83 -6.61 5.26 0.05
N HIS A 84 -6.81 6.16 -0.92
CA HIS A 84 -8.12 6.77 -1.16
C HIS A 84 -9.21 5.74 -1.45
N TRP A 85 -8.85 4.60 -2.05
CA TRP A 85 -9.76 3.49 -2.36
C TRP A 85 -9.75 2.37 -1.30
N TYR A 86 -9.00 2.54 -0.20
CA TYR A 86 -8.81 1.52 0.82
C TYR A 86 -10.11 0.90 1.33
N LYS A 87 -11.09 1.74 1.70
CA LYS A 87 -12.37 1.27 2.25
C LYS A 87 -13.14 0.41 1.26
N ASP A 88 -13.20 0.83 -0.01
CA ASP A 88 -13.95 0.10 -1.03
C ASP A 88 -13.23 -1.18 -1.48
N LEU A 89 -11.90 -1.18 -1.50
CA LEU A 89 -11.11 -2.38 -1.76
C LEU A 89 -11.30 -3.39 -0.63
N ASN A 90 -11.15 -2.97 0.62
CA ASN A 90 -11.19 -3.86 1.78
C ASN A 90 -12.56 -4.52 1.96
N LYS A 91 -13.67 -3.83 1.58
CA LYS A 91 -15.01 -4.43 1.56
C LYS A 91 -15.19 -5.56 0.54
N LYS A 92 -14.35 -5.61 -0.50
CA LYS A 92 -14.47 -6.55 -1.62
C LYS A 92 -13.46 -7.70 -1.55
N LEU A 93 -12.58 -7.70 -0.58
CA LEU A 93 -11.53 -8.69 -0.40
C LEU A 93 -11.82 -9.57 0.83
N ARG A 94 -11.34 -10.81 0.78
CA ARG A 94 -11.39 -11.74 1.92
C ARG A 94 -10.14 -11.65 2.81
N ILE A 95 -9.10 -10.98 2.34
CA ILE A 95 -7.85 -10.76 3.06
C ILE A 95 -7.66 -9.25 3.31
N PRO A 96 -7.09 -8.85 4.45
CA PRO A 96 -6.96 -7.44 4.78
C PRO A 96 -5.90 -6.75 3.93
N ILE A 97 -6.13 -5.45 3.65
CA ILE A 97 -5.10 -4.53 3.19
C ILE A 97 -4.52 -3.83 4.42
N ILE A 98 -3.20 -3.77 4.52
CA ILE A 98 -2.53 -2.94 5.55
C ILE A 98 -2.73 -1.47 5.18
N SER A 99 -3.33 -0.70 6.08
CA SER A 99 -3.55 0.73 5.87
C SER A 99 -2.28 1.51 6.18
N MET A 100 -1.55 1.94 5.16
CA MET A 100 -0.36 2.78 5.35
C MET A 100 -0.66 4.06 6.17
N PRO A 101 -1.75 4.81 5.95
CA PRO A 101 -2.07 5.96 6.79
C PRO A 101 -2.24 5.60 8.28
N ASN A 102 -2.88 4.47 8.58
CA ASN A 102 -3.04 4.03 9.98
C ASN A 102 -1.69 3.65 10.60
N GLU A 103 -0.82 2.98 9.84
CA GLU A 103 0.52 2.62 10.32
C GLU A 103 1.38 3.87 10.57
N VAL A 104 1.31 4.87 9.70
CA VAL A 104 1.97 6.16 9.90
C VAL A 104 1.42 6.86 11.14
N PHE A 105 0.10 6.87 11.33
CA PHE A 105 -0.53 7.44 12.53
C PHE A 105 -0.07 6.73 13.81
N ASN A 106 -0.06 5.41 13.82
CA ASN A 106 0.38 4.61 14.97
C ASN A 106 1.85 4.85 15.29
N TYR A 107 2.70 4.89 14.26
CA TYR A 107 4.12 5.22 14.40
C TYR A 107 4.33 6.61 15.00
N THR A 108 3.62 7.60 14.46
CA THR A 108 3.70 8.99 14.91
C THR A 108 3.24 9.14 16.36
N LYS A 109 2.10 8.53 16.70
CA LYS A 109 1.58 8.53 18.08
C LYS A 109 2.58 7.93 19.08
N LYS A 110 3.32 6.91 18.67
CA LYS A 110 4.31 6.24 19.52
C LYS A 110 5.60 7.03 19.67
N ASN A 111 6.02 7.76 18.63
CA ASN A 111 7.37 8.32 18.54
C ASN A 111 7.41 9.87 18.62
N CYS A 112 6.25 10.53 18.60
CA CYS A 112 6.16 11.99 18.67
C CYS A 112 5.39 12.44 19.91
N SER A 113 5.75 13.58 20.47
CA SER A 113 4.99 14.23 21.55
C SER A 113 3.65 14.75 21.03
N HIS A 114 2.64 14.85 21.91
CA HIS A 114 1.34 15.48 21.60
C HIS A 114 1.47 16.96 21.14
N LYS A 115 2.58 17.62 21.49
CA LYS A 115 2.87 18.99 21.06
C LYS A 115 3.62 19.07 19.74
N SER A 116 4.02 17.94 19.15
CA SER A 116 4.79 17.91 17.91
C SER A 116 3.95 18.37 16.72
N LYS A 117 4.52 19.25 15.91
CA LYS A 117 3.95 19.62 14.60
C LYS A 117 4.49 18.69 13.54
N ILE A 118 3.59 18.07 12.76
CA ILE A 118 3.96 17.11 11.73
C ILE A 118 3.66 17.72 10.37
N GLY A 119 4.67 17.85 9.53
CA GLY A 119 4.53 18.27 8.15
C GLY A 119 4.22 17.08 7.24
N LEU A 120 3.30 17.25 6.30
CA LEU A 120 3.00 16.27 5.27
C LEU A 120 3.51 16.75 3.91
N LEU A 121 4.50 16.02 3.35
CA LEU A 121 4.96 16.19 1.97
C LEU A 121 4.34 15.10 1.11
N ALA A 122 3.44 15.46 0.20
CA ALA A 122 2.70 14.49 -0.59
C ALA A 122 2.27 15.07 -1.95
N THR A 123 1.80 14.20 -2.85
CA THR A 123 1.21 14.65 -4.13
C THR A 123 -0.09 15.42 -3.88
N GLU A 124 -0.43 16.32 -4.79
CA GLU A 124 -1.67 17.08 -4.74
C GLU A 124 -2.91 16.18 -4.57
N SER A 125 -2.95 15.04 -5.27
CA SER A 125 -4.04 14.07 -5.12
C SER A 125 -4.10 13.47 -3.72
N THR A 126 -2.97 13.19 -3.08
CA THR A 126 -2.94 12.70 -1.69
C THR A 126 -3.46 13.75 -0.72
N LEU A 127 -3.07 15.03 -0.89
CA LEU A 127 -3.56 16.14 -0.08
C LEU A 127 -5.07 16.35 -0.24
N LYS A 128 -5.55 16.38 -1.49
CA LYS A 128 -6.99 16.55 -1.80
C LYS A 128 -7.87 15.43 -1.24
N THR A 129 -7.37 14.21 -1.15
CA THR A 129 -8.14 13.06 -0.64
C THR A 129 -8.18 12.96 0.87
N ARG A 130 -7.37 13.74 1.59
CA ARG A 130 -7.32 13.81 3.07
C ARG A 130 -7.24 12.42 3.72
N ILE A 131 -6.34 11.57 3.21
CA ILE A 131 -6.15 10.21 3.74
C ILE A 131 -5.27 10.19 4.99
N TYR A 132 -4.62 11.30 5.28
CA TYR A 132 -3.85 11.58 6.50
C TYR A 132 -4.55 12.62 7.36
#